data_736f7f69301c65b0c7b82bda6ebf191f
#
_entry.id   736f7f69301c65b0c7b82bda6ebf191f
#
_cell.length_a   1.000
_cell.length_b   1.000
_cell.length_c   1.000
_cell.angle_alpha   90.00
_cell.angle_beta   90.00
_cell.angle_gamma   90.00
#
_symmetry.space_group_name_H-M   'P 1'
#
loop_
_entity.id
_entity.type
_entity.pdbx_description
1 polymer ?
#
loop_
_entity_poly.entity_id
_entity_poly.type
_entity_poly.pdbx_seq_one_letter_code
_entity_poly.pdbx_strand_id
1 'polypeptide(L)'
;MRGAWLLLVCALPWLGACASSPAVQVSPAQDAADVDLVEAASVVPGLKQDIRYAGANNFVGAPVTGYEAPKCMLLSPVAQALARVQQDVQREGLSLKVFDCYRPVRAVQHFVRWARDPADQRTKSAYYPNLEKASLLDGYIAETSGHSRGATLDLTLVRCDGDACTELDMGTPFDFFDPRANTAHPSITDEQRRHREQLVQAMARHGFQNYAMEWWHFTFRPEPTPRTAYDVPIR
;
A
#
# COMPACT_ATOMS: atom_id res chain seq x y z
N MET A 1 -43.73 -14.49 -64.04
CA MET A 1 -42.33 -14.08 -63.89
C MET A 1 -42.21 -13.42 -62.55
N ARG A 2 -41.62 -14.12 -61.58
CA ARG A 2 -41.43 -13.63 -60.18
C ARG A 2 -39.93 -13.42 -59.98
N GLY A 3 -39.48 -12.15 -59.87
CA GLY A 3 -38.11 -11.78 -59.62
C GLY A 3 -37.81 -11.93 -58.15
N ALA A 4 -36.85 -12.77 -57.81
CA ALA A 4 -36.26 -12.87 -56.42
C ALA A 4 -35.16 -11.85 -56.26
N TRP A 5 -35.30 -10.97 -55.28
CA TRP A 5 -34.27 -10.04 -54.86
C TRP A 5 -33.42 -10.69 -53.74
N LEU A 6 -32.16 -10.98 -54.04
CA LEU A 6 -31.18 -11.42 -53.06
C LEU A 6 -30.62 -10.18 -52.31
N LEU A 7 -30.91 -10.08 -51.02
CA LEU A 7 -30.27 -9.12 -50.13
C LEU A 7 -28.90 -9.68 -49.67
N LEU A 8 -27.83 -9.05 -50.12
CA LEU A 8 -26.47 -9.34 -49.68
C LEU A 8 -26.24 -8.63 -48.35
N VAL A 9 -26.20 -9.38 -47.24
CA VAL A 9 -25.82 -8.86 -45.90
C VAL A 9 -24.30 -8.89 -45.82
N CYS A 10 -23.65 -7.71 -45.92
CA CYS A 10 -22.25 -7.56 -45.64
C CYS A 10 -22.02 -7.57 -44.12
N ALA A 11 -21.51 -8.67 -43.58
CA ALA A 11 -21.01 -8.75 -42.21
C ALA A 11 -19.62 -8.09 -42.14
N LEU A 12 -19.53 -6.91 -41.52
CA LEU A 12 -18.30 -6.26 -41.19
C LEU A 12 -17.68 -6.97 -39.96
N PRO A 13 -16.42 -7.44 -40.02
CA PRO A 13 -15.75 -7.99 -38.84
C PRO A 13 -15.42 -6.85 -37.86
N TRP A 14 -15.95 -6.93 -36.63
CA TRP A 14 -15.51 -6.11 -35.52
C TRP A 14 -14.11 -6.57 -35.11
N LEU A 15 -13.08 -5.85 -35.54
CA LEU A 15 -11.73 -5.95 -34.97
C LEU A 15 -11.73 -5.29 -33.60
N GLY A 16 -11.98 -6.08 -32.57
CA GLY A 16 -11.78 -5.68 -31.18
C GLY A 16 -10.30 -5.44 -30.95
N ALA A 17 -9.87 -4.18 -30.96
CA ALA A 17 -8.54 -3.81 -30.52
C ALA A 17 -8.47 -4.10 -29.00
N CYS A 18 -7.75 -5.16 -28.61
CA CYS A 18 -7.28 -5.33 -27.23
C CYS A 18 -6.31 -4.19 -26.93
N ALA A 19 -6.81 -3.09 -26.36
CA ALA A 19 -5.97 -2.04 -25.82
C ALA A 19 -5.26 -2.62 -24.59
N SER A 20 -4.00 -3.02 -24.73
CA SER A 20 -3.13 -3.31 -23.58
C SER A 20 -3.02 -2.05 -22.75
N SER A 21 -3.33 -2.14 -21.45
CA SER A 21 -3.09 -1.02 -20.53
C SER A 21 -1.61 -0.64 -20.60
N PRO A 22 -1.28 0.64 -20.79
CA PRO A 22 0.11 1.06 -20.91
C PRO A 22 0.87 0.74 -19.61
N ALA A 23 2.09 0.23 -19.74
CA ALA A 23 2.95 -0.17 -18.64
C ALA A 23 3.28 1.03 -17.71
N VAL A 24 3.49 0.74 -16.43
CA VAL A 24 4.00 1.72 -15.45
C VAL A 24 5.43 2.09 -15.83
N GLN A 25 5.73 3.39 -15.87
CA GLN A 25 7.05 3.92 -16.17
C GLN A 25 7.70 4.49 -14.91
N VAL A 26 9.03 4.37 -14.79
CA VAL A 26 9.78 5.01 -13.71
C VAL A 26 10.11 6.45 -14.13
N SER A 27 9.75 7.40 -13.27
CA SER A 27 10.07 8.82 -13.46
C SER A 27 11.60 9.07 -13.41
N PRO A 28 12.14 9.96 -14.23
CA PRO A 28 13.54 10.38 -14.14
C PRO A 28 13.82 11.33 -12.97
N ALA A 29 12.81 11.76 -12.20
CA ALA A 29 12.95 12.67 -11.07
C ALA A 29 13.92 12.10 -10.02
N GLN A 30 14.71 12.98 -9.39
CA GLN A 30 15.71 12.64 -8.37
C GLN A 30 15.35 13.18 -7.00
N ASP A 31 14.50 14.20 -6.92
CA ASP A 31 14.09 14.87 -5.69
C ASP A 31 12.57 14.86 -5.51
N ALA A 32 12.14 14.87 -4.24
CA ALA A 32 10.72 14.84 -3.86
C ALA A 32 9.95 16.06 -4.40
N ALA A 33 10.60 17.22 -4.46
CA ALA A 33 10.00 18.46 -4.98
C ALA A 33 9.68 18.38 -6.49
N ASP A 34 10.41 17.55 -7.25
CA ASP A 34 10.17 17.37 -8.70
C ASP A 34 8.88 16.58 -8.99
N VAL A 35 8.28 15.94 -7.98
CA VAL A 35 7.18 14.98 -8.15
C VAL A 35 6.00 15.19 -7.21
N ASP A 36 5.91 16.34 -6.57
CA ASP A 36 4.84 16.73 -5.61
C ASP A 36 4.69 15.72 -4.43
N LEU A 37 5.79 15.08 -4.02
CA LEU A 37 5.86 14.28 -2.80
C LEU A 37 6.08 15.20 -1.60
N VAL A 38 5.15 15.17 -0.66
CA VAL A 38 5.19 15.97 0.57
C VAL A 38 5.33 15.05 1.78
N GLU A 39 5.98 15.53 2.84
CA GLU A 39 6.02 14.83 4.13
C GLU A 39 4.62 14.88 4.76
N ALA A 40 3.99 13.72 4.97
CA ALA A 40 2.61 13.64 5.45
C ALA A 40 2.42 14.31 6.82
N ALA A 41 3.40 14.27 7.71
CA ALA A 41 3.33 14.92 9.02
C ALA A 41 3.16 16.44 8.95
N SER A 42 3.63 17.09 7.87
CA SER A 42 3.44 18.52 7.67
C SER A 42 2.01 18.91 7.26
N VAL A 43 1.24 17.93 6.77
CA VAL A 43 -0.14 18.11 6.24
C VAL A 43 -1.18 17.49 7.16
N VAL A 44 -0.82 16.45 7.93
CA VAL A 44 -1.69 15.62 8.77
C VAL A 44 -1.35 15.82 10.25
N PRO A 45 -1.92 16.82 10.93
CA PRO A 45 -1.61 17.07 12.36
C PRO A 45 -1.94 15.87 13.25
N GLY A 46 -0.99 15.48 14.08
CA GLY A 46 -1.15 14.37 15.02
C GLY A 46 -0.91 12.98 14.43
N LEU A 47 -0.57 12.87 13.14
CA LEU A 47 -0.18 11.60 12.52
C LEU A 47 1.00 10.98 13.27
N LYS A 48 0.86 9.72 13.69
CA LYS A 48 1.96 8.95 14.27
C LYS A 48 2.72 8.23 13.16
N GLN A 49 4.04 8.19 13.25
CA GLN A 49 4.90 7.54 12.26
C GLN A 49 5.79 6.49 12.93
N ASP A 50 5.80 5.29 12.35
CA ASP A 50 6.69 4.19 12.69
C ASP A 50 7.18 3.58 11.37
N ILE A 51 7.97 4.37 10.63
CA ILE A 51 8.40 4.01 9.27
C ILE A 51 9.37 2.83 9.35
N ARG A 52 8.81 1.63 9.19
CA ARG A 52 9.48 0.35 9.47
C ARG A 52 10.72 0.13 8.64
N TYR A 53 10.70 0.56 7.39
CA TYR A 53 11.79 0.31 6.44
C TYR A 53 12.99 1.26 6.60
N ALA A 54 12.83 2.34 7.37
CA ALA A 54 13.95 3.21 7.73
C ALA A 54 14.84 2.61 8.84
N GLY A 55 14.38 1.56 9.54
CA GLY A 55 15.09 0.85 10.60
C GLY A 55 15.17 -0.65 10.34
N ALA A 56 15.54 -1.40 11.38
CA ALA A 56 15.67 -2.86 11.30
C ALA A 56 14.39 -3.62 11.72
N ASN A 57 13.34 -2.93 12.21
CA ASN A 57 12.09 -3.54 12.65
C ASN A 57 11.16 -3.78 11.46
N ASN A 58 11.58 -4.63 10.52
CA ASN A 58 10.85 -5.03 9.32
C ASN A 58 11.24 -6.45 8.90
N PHE A 59 10.58 -7.00 7.90
CA PHE A 59 10.80 -8.38 7.47
C PHE A 59 12.19 -8.62 6.84
N VAL A 60 12.88 -7.57 6.36
CA VAL A 60 14.28 -7.67 5.89
C VAL A 60 15.26 -7.78 7.07
N GLY A 61 14.90 -7.21 8.23
CA GLY A 61 15.74 -7.17 9.43
C GLY A 61 16.91 -6.19 9.36
N ALA A 62 16.82 -5.21 8.45
CA ALA A 62 17.80 -4.15 8.22
C ALA A 62 17.14 -2.92 7.59
N PRO A 63 17.75 -1.73 7.63
CA PRO A 63 17.27 -0.58 6.87
C PRO A 63 17.23 -0.88 5.38
N VAL A 64 16.14 -0.46 4.72
CA VAL A 64 15.88 -0.74 3.31
C VAL A 64 16.44 0.38 2.42
N THR A 65 17.05 0.00 1.32
CA THR A 65 17.64 0.94 0.35
C THR A 65 16.61 1.98 -0.10
N GLY A 66 16.95 3.26 0.04
CA GLY A 66 16.09 4.39 -0.33
C GLY A 66 15.30 5.01 0.82
N TYR A 67 15.28 4.40 2.02
CA TYR A 67 14.77 4.99 3.25
C TYR A 67 15.94 5.58 4.04
N GLU A 68 16.29 6.84 3.74
CA GLU A 68 17.39 7.55 4.39
C GLU A 68 16.89 8.35 5.61
N ALA A 69 15.56 8.54 5.74
CA ALA A 69 14.89 9.14 6.89
C ALA A 69 13.57 8.40 7.21
N PRO A 70 13.12 8.39 8.48
CA PRO A 70 11.86 7.76 8.89
C PRO A 70 10.65 8.68 8.62
N LYS A 71 10.42 9.04 7.35
CA LYS A 71 9.37 9.96 6.91
C LYS A 71 8.35 9.26 6.02
N CYS A 72 7.07 9.54 6.28
CA CYS A 72 5.97 9.19 5.38
C CYS A 72 5.88 10.27 4.28
N MET A 73 6.23 9.91 3.05
CA MET A 73 6.08 10.76 1.88
C MET A 73 4.86 10.32 1.08
N LEU A 74 4.00 11.25 0.67
CA LEU A 74 2.82 11.00 -0.17
C LEU A 74 2.69 12.11 -1.23
N LEU A 75 2.03 11.81 -2.35
CA LEU A 75 1.60 12.89 -3.25
C LEU A 75 0.66 13.85 -2.50
N SER A 76 0.79 15.15 -2.75
CA SER A 76 0.06 16.19 -2.02
C SER A 76 -1.46 15.97 -1.93
N PRO A 77 -2.19 15.58 -3.00
CA PRO A 77 -3.62 15.28 -2.89
C PRO A 77 -3.94 14.09 -1.97
N VAL A 78 -3.03 13.11 -1.91
CA VAL A 78 -3.17 11.91 -1.05
C VAL A 78 -2.97 12.27 0.42
N ALA A 79 -1.95 13.07 0.72
CA ALA A 79 -1.70 13.59 2.07
C ALA A 79 -2.89 14.44 2.58
N GLN A 80 -3.48 15.28 1.72
CA GLN A 80 -4.68 16.05 2.04
C GLN A 80 -5.91 15.15 2.30
N ALA A 81 -6.07 14.07 1.55
CA ALA A 81 -7.12 13.08 1.82
C ALA A 81 -6.89 12.37 3.17
N LEU A 82 -5.65 12.00 3.47
CA LEU A 82 -5.27 11.38 4.75
C LEU A 82 -5.53 12.32 5.94
N ALA A 83 -5.33 13.63 5.77
CA ALA A 83 -5.63 14.62 6.80
C ALA A 83 -7.12 14.62 7.17
N ARG A 84 -8.01 14.41 6.21
CA ARG A 84 -9.46 14.29 6.48
C ARG A 84 -9.80 12.99 7.23
N VAL A 85 -9.13 11.86 6.88
CA VAL A 85 -9.27 10.61 7.65
C VAL A 85 -8.84 10.83 9.10
N GLN A 86 -7.67 11.45 9.30
CA GLN A 86 -7.14 11.76 10.63
C GLN A 86 -8.13 12.59 11.47
N GLN A 87 -8.71 13.63 10.87
CA GLN A 87 -9.72 14.45 11.55
C GLN A 87 -10.96 13.64 11.97
N ASP A 88 -11.40 12.70 11.13
CA ASP A 88 -12.57 11.86 11.45
C ASP A 88 -12.27 10.92 12.62
N VAL A 89 -11.14 10.19 12.58
CA VAL A 89 -10.80 9.24 13.65
C VAL A 89 -10.48 9.96 14.97
N GLN A 90 -9.97 11.20 14.92
CA GLN A 90 -9.75 12.00 16.13
C GLN A 90 -11.04 12.36 16.87
N ARG A 91 -12.16 12.55 16.16
CA ARG A 91 -13.49 12.75 16.80
C ARG A 91 -13.96 11.50 17.55
N GLU A 92 -13.43 10.33 17.21
CA GLU A 92 -13.69 9.05 17.86
C GLU A 92 -12.65 8.71 18.96
N GLY A 93 -11.74 9.65 19.28
CA GLY A 93 -10.68 9.45 20.28
C GLY A 93 -9.55 8.55 19.81
N LEU A 94 -9.37 8.43 18.48
CA LEU A 94 -8.33 7.64 17.84
C LEU A 94 -7.36 8.53 17.06
N SER A 95 -6.26 7.94 16.60
CA SER A 95 -5.33 8.56 15.67
C SER A 95 -4.82 7.53 14.66
N LEU A 96 -4.30 8.01 13.53
CA LEU A 96 -3.61 7.16 12.57
C LEU A 96 -2.14 6.97 12.96
N LYS A 97 -1.62 5.79 12.73
CA LYS A 97 -0.19 5.47 12.78
C LYS A 97 0.22 4.81 11.47
N VAL A 98 1.15 5.40 10.73
CA VAL A 98 1.64 4.89 9.45
C VAL A 98 2.92 4.06 9.65
N PHE A 99 3.02 2.96 8.89
CA PHE A 99 4.16 2.06 8.85
C PHE A 99 4.99 2.23 7.58
N ASP A 100 4.32 2.49 6.44
CA ASP A 100 4.92 2.78 5.15
C ASP A 100 4.00 3.69 4.32
N CYS A 101 4.61 4.47 3.42
CA CYS A 101 3.91 5.39 2.53
C CYS A 101 4.48 5.24 1.11
N TYR A 102 4.96 6.31 0.48
CA TYR A 102 5.72 6.18 -0.75
C TYR A 102 6.95 5.29 -0.50
N ARG A 103 7.17 4.33 -1.42
CA ARG A 103 8.29 3.37 -1.40
C ARG A 103 9.08 3.50 -2.69
N PRO A 104 10.34 3.94 -2.66
CA PRO A 104 11.16 4.05 -3.86
C PRO A 104 11.26 2.72 -4.62
N VAL A 105 11.39 2.75 -5.95
CA VAL A 105 11.54 1.53 -6.76
C VAL A 105 12.74 0.70 -6.30
N ARG A 106 13.85 1.34 -5.91
CA ARG A 106 15.05 0.66 -5.37
C ARG A 106 14.77 -0.12 -4.08
N ALA A 107 13.79 0.31 -3.28
CA ALA A 107 13.35 -0.42 -2.08
C ALA A 107 12.62 -1.71 -2.46
N VAL A 108 11.73 -1.66 -3.44
CA VAL A 108 11.05 -2.85 -3.98
C VAL A 108 12.08 -3.85 -4.52
N GLN A 109 13.08 -3.38 -5.25
CA GLN A 109 14.19 -4.21 -5.73
C GLN A 109 15.01 -4.82 -4.58
N HIS A 110 15.15 -4.09 -3.45
CA HIS A 110 15.80 -4.63 -2.25
C HIS A 110 14.97 -5.79 -1.66
N PHE A 111 13.66 -5.66 -1.55
CA PHE A 111 12.76 -6.73 -1.10
C PHE A 111 12.87 -7.98 -1.97
N VAL A 112 12.88 -7.82 -3.29
CA VAL A 112 12.99 -8.94 -4.22
C VAL A 112 14.35 -9.64 -4.07
N ARG A 113 15.47 -8.88 -3.95
CA ARG A 113 16.79 -9.48 -3.71
C ARG A 113 16.84 -10.23 -2.40
N TRP A 114 16.30 -9.66 -1.31
CA TRP A 114 16.22 -10.31 -0.02
C TRP A 114 15.37 -11.59 -0.06
N ALA A 115 14.21 -11.57 -0.73
CA ALA A 115 13.34 -12.74 -0.87
C ALA A 115 14.02 -13.88 -1.66
N ARG A 116 14.88 -13.55 -2.61
CA ARG A 116 15.65 -14.51 -3.41
C ARG A 116 16.87 -15.09 -2.68
N ASP A 117 17.26 -14.55 -1.54
CA ASP A 117 18.34 -15.10 -0.72
C ASP A 117 17.80 -16.11 0.30
N PRO A 118 17.96 -17.43 0.09
CA PRO A 118 17.43 -18.45 0.99
C PRO A 118 18.25 -18.57 2.29
N ALA A 119 19.44 -17.99 2.35
CA ALA A 119 20.31 -18.11 3.51
C ALA A 119 19.88 -17.18 4.66
N ASP A 120 19.31 -16.02 4.36
CA ASP A 120 18.84 -15.08 5.37
C ASP A 120 17.45 -15.46 5.90
N GLN A 121 17.40 -16.13 7.03
CA GLN A 121 16.16 -16.56 7.72
C GLN A 121 15.92 -15.85 9.06
N ARG A 122 16.66 -14.75 9.34
CA ARG A 122 16.67 -14.06 10.65
C ARG A 122 15.29 -13.62 11.11
N THR A 123 14.43 -13.24 10.19
CA THR A 123 13.09 -12.67 10.46
C THR A 123 11.96 -13.67 10.28
N LYS A 124 12.25 -14.93 9.89
CA LYS A 124 11.23 -15.95 9.57
C LYS A 124 10.21 -16.11 10.69
N SER A 125 10.66 -16.27 11.92
CA SER A 125 9.77 -16.53 13.06
C SER A 125 8.79 -15.38 13.33
N ALA A 126 9.17 -14.14 13.03
CA ALA A 126 8.37 -12.96 13.29
C ALA A 126 7.42 -12.60 12.14
N TYR A 127 7.84 -12.84 10.89
CA TYR A 127 7.11 -12.31 9.74
C TYR A 127 6.50 -13.39 8.82
N TYR A 128 7.11 -14.58 8.69
CA TYR A 128 6.62 -15.64 7.80
C TYR A 128 6.83 -17.05 8.36
N PRO A 129 6.39 -17.31 9.62
CA PRO A 129 6.71 -18.58 10.33
C PRO A 129 6.21 -19.80 9.59
N ASN A 130 5.13 -19.69 8.84
CA ASN A 130 4.42 -20.79 8.18
C ASN A 130 4.75 -20.92 6.68
N LEU A 131 5.64 -20.06 6.15
CA LEU A 131 5.95 -20.01 4.72
C LEU A 131 7.44 -20.28 4.47
N GLU A 132 7.73 -20.87 3.32
CA GLU A 132 9.10 -20.87 2.80
C GLU A 132 9.39 -19.52 2.14
N LYS A 133 10.60 -18.99 2.34
CA LYS A 133 10.97 -17.63 1.87
C LYS A 133 10.77 -17.47 0.36
N ALA A 134 11.06 -18.49 -0.42
CA ALA A 134 10.87 -18.47 -1.87
C ALA A 134 9.40 -18.21 -2.27
N SER A 135 8.42 -18.73 -1.50
CA SER A 135 7.00 -18.55 -1.77
C SER A 135 6.49 -17.13 -1.49
N LEU A 136 7.29 -16.27 -0.84
CA LEU A 136 6.92 -14.87 -0.64
C LEU A 136 6.81 -14.10 -1.97
N LEU A 137 7.51 -14.54 -3.01
CA LEU A 137 7.41 -13.97 -4.36
C LEU A 137 6.11 -14.37 -5.08
N ASP A 138 5.39 -15.37 -4.57
CA ASP A 138 4.15 -15.89 -5.15
C ASP A 138 2.91 -15.20 -4.56
N GLY A 139 2.96 -13.87 -4.35
CA GLY A 139 1.78 -13.10 -3.96
C GLY A 139 1.96 -12.12 -2.80
N TYR A 140 3.09 -12.16 -2.07
CA TYR A 140 3.38 -11.21 -0.99
C TYR A 140 4.36 -10.12 -1.42
N ILE A 141 5.44 -10.47 -2.11
CA ILE A 141 6.46 -9.54 -2.58
C ILE A 141 6.46 -9.52 -4.11
N ALA A 142 6.01 -8.41 -4.70
CA ALA A 142 5.95 -8.23 -6.14
C ALA A 142 7.16 -7.43 -6.66
N GLU A 143 7.51 -7.61 -7.94
CA GLU A 143 8.57 -6.84 -8.62
C GLU A 143 8.21 -5.36 -8.85
N THR A 144 6.93 -5.02 -8.72
CA THR A 144 6.39 -3.64 -8.78
C THR A 144 5.45 -3.39 -7.61
N SER A 145 5.35 -2.15 -7.15
CA SER A 145 4.53 -1.80 -6.00
C SER A 145 3.65 -0.57 -6.26
N GLY A 146 2.42 -0.60 -5.73
CA GLY A 146 1.53 0.56 -5.67
C GLY A 146 2.14 1.73 -4.89
N HIS A 147 2.89 1.44 -3.83
CA HIS A 147 3.58 2.43 -3.02
C HIS A 147 4.56 3.31 -3.82
N SER A 148 5.20 2.75 -4.87
CA SER A 148 6.14 3.51 -5.69
C SER A 148 5.48 4.63 -6.50
N ARG A 149 4.14 4.69 -6.54
CA ARG A 149 3.38 5.77 -7.19
C ARG A 149 2.96 6.90 -6.24
N GLY A 150 3.30 6.80 -4.93
CA GLY A 150 3.04 7.85 -3.94
C GLY A 150 1.57 8.02 -3.53
N ALA A 151 0.71 7.04 -3.86
CA ALA A 151 -0.72 7.05 -3.55
C ALA A 151 -1.17 5.87 -2.68
N THR A 152 -0.24 5.06 -2.21
CA THR A 152 -0.49 3.87 -1.37
C THR A 152 0.24 4.03 -0.04
N LEU A 153 -0.39 3.56 1.04
CA LEU A 153 0.19 3.60 2.38
C LEU A 153 -0.31 2.44 3.22
N ASP A 154 0.52 2.07 4.21
CA ASP A 154 0.25 1.05 5.20
C ASP A 154 0.09 1.70 6.57
N LEU A 155 -1.01 1.43 7.28
CA LEU A 155 -1.33 2.11 8.53
C LEU A 155 -2.23 1.30 9.45
N THR A 156 -2.34 1.79 10.69
CA THR A 156 -3.27 1.28 11.71
C THR A 156 -3.95 2.41 12.47
N LEU A 157 -4.88 2.05 13.34
CA LEU A 157 -5.50 2.93 14.33
C LEU A 157 -4.78 2.78 15.68
N VAL A 158 -4.56 3.91 16.36
CA VAL A 158 -4.03 3.95 17.72
C VAL A 158 -4.95 4.74 18.63
N ARG A 159 -5.00 4.37 19.90
CA ARG A 159 -5.60 5.14 20.99
C ARG A 159 -4.47 5.80 21.78
N CYS A 160 -4.53 7.11 21.92
CA CYS A 160 -3.51 7.88 22.64
C CYS A 160 -4.05 8.43 23.96
N ASP A 161 -3.24 8.34 25.01
CA ASP A 161 -3.42 9.04 26.28
C ASP A 161 -2.17 9.92 26.47
N GLY A 162 -2.36 11.22 26.22
CA GLY A 162 -1.23 12.13 26.05
C GLY A 162 -0.32 11.69 24.89
N ASP A 163 0.97 11.53 25.20
CA ASP A 163 1.98 11.10 24.23
C ASP A 163 2.05 9.57 24.03
N ALA A 164 1.48 8.80 24.96
CA ALA A 164 1.47 7.35 24.90
C ALA A 164 0.34 6.86 23.96
N CYS A 165 0.71 6.11 22.94
CA CYS A 165 -0.26 5.57 21.99
C CYS A 165 -0.16 4.04 21.92
N THR A 166 -1.31 3.36 21.95
CA THR A 166 -1.44 1.91 21.84
C THR A 166 -2.19 1.57 20.56
N GLU A 167 -1.66 0.66 19.75
CA GLU A 167 -2.34 0.15 18.55
C GLU A 167 -3.60 -0.61 18.94
N LEU A 168 -4.67 -0.45 18.14
CA LEU A 168 -5.81 -1.36 18.23
C LEU A 168 -5.38 -2.74 17.72
N ASP A 169 -5.84 -3.79 18.41
CA ASP A 169 -5.55 -5.16 18.01
C ASP A 169 -6.22 -5.50 16.67
N MET A 170 -5.42 -5.68 15.65
CA MET A 170 -5.85 -6.07 14.30
C MET A 170 -5.72 -7.59 14.04
N GLY A 171 -5.29 -8.38 15.02
CA GLY A 171 -5.19 -9.84 14.94
C GLY A 171 -3.88 -10.36 14.35
N THR A 172 -3.15 -9.56 13.61
CA THR A 172 -1.78 -9.82 13.16
C THR A 172 -0.96 -8.53 13.22
N PRO A 173 0.37 -8.63 13.42
CA PRO A 173 1.22 -7.45 13.23
C PRO A 173 1.24 -7.02 11.75
N PHE A 174 1.76 -5.82 11.51
CA PHE A 174 2.10 -5.32 10.18
C PHE A 174 3.14 -6.23 9.51
N ASP A 175 3.05 -6.41 8.19
CA ASP A 175 3.94 -7.27 7.38
C ASP A 175 3.95 -8.75 7.77
N PHE A 176 2.92 -9.23 8.46
CA PHE A 176 2.83 -10.66 8.76
C PHE A 176 2.34 -11.42 7.54
N PHE A 177 3.23 -12.14 6.87
CA PHE A 177 2.94 -12.91 5.66
C PHE A 177 2.20 -14.21 6.01
N ASP A 178 0.89 -14.10 6.13
CA ASP A 178 -0.01 -15.18 6.51
C ASP A 178 -1.44 -14.81 6.07
N PRO A 179 -2.27 -15.75 5.63
CA PRO A 179 -3.67 -15.47 5.27
C PRO A 179 -4.48 -14.78 6.37
N ARG A 180 -4.10 -14.91 7.65
CA ARG A 180 -4.73 -14.18 8.77
C ARG A 180 -4.60 -12.66 8.65
N ALA A 181 -3.66 -12.16 7.85
CA ALA A 181 -3.54 -10.73 7.51
C ALA A 181 -4.65 -10.26 6.56
N ASN A 182 -5.36 -11.16 5.87
CA ASN A 182 -6.47 -10.80 5.00
C ASN A 182 -7.55 -10.06 5.81
N THR A 183 -8.02 -8.92 5.31
CA THR A 183 -8.91 -8.00 6.02
C THR A 183 -10.13 -8.68 6.63
N ALA A 184 -10.78 -9.60 5.91
CA ALA A 184 -11.97 -10.34 6.33
C ALA A 184 -11.68 -11.80 6.71
N HIS A 185 -10.46 -12.13 7.18
CA HIS A 185 -10.13 -13.52 7.52
C HIS A 185 -11.07 -14.08 8.60
N PRO A 186 -11.60 -15.32 8.45
CA PRO A 186 -12.63 -15.83 9.34
C PRO A 186 -12.16 -16.17 10.76
N SER A 187 -10.86 -16.41 10.99
CA SER A 187 -10.32 -16.81 12.29
C SER A 187 -9.95 -15.66 13.22
N ILE A 188 -10.15 -14.40 12.83
CA ILE A 188 -9.95 -13.26 13.72
C ILE A 188 -11.16 -13.12 14.67
N THR A 189 -10.92 -12.53 15.85
CA THR A 189 -11.99 -12.28 16.83
C THR A 189 -12.96 -11.21 16.31
N ASP A 190 -14.16 -11.13 16.91
CA ASP A 190 -15.13 -10.07 16.57
C ASP A 190 -14.59 -8.67 16.88
N GLU A 191 -13.75 -8.53 17.89
CA GLU A 191 -13.11 -7.26 18.23
C GLU A 191 -12.10 -6.84 17.15
N GLN A 192 -11.21 -7.74 16.74
CA GLN A 192 -10.25 -7.52 15.67
C GLN A 192 -10.96 -7.19 14.34
N ARG A 193 -12.08 -7.87 14.07
CA ARG A 193 -12.92 -7.60 12.89
C ARG A 193 -13.48 -6.17 12.94
N ARG A 194 -14.04 -5.75 14.08
CA ARG A 194 -14.54 -4.37 14.25
C ARG A 194 -13.45 -3.33 14.05
N HIS A 195 -12.24 -3.57 14.57
CA HIS A 195 -11.10 -2.66 14.39
C HIS A 195 -10.70 -2.52 12.91
N ARG A 196 -10.60 -3.64 12.18
CA ARG A 196 -10.32 -3.62 10.74
C ARG A 196 -11.42 -2.93 9.95
N GLU A 197 -12.69 -3.21 10.25
CA GLU A 197 -13.83 -2.56 9.60
C GLU A 197 -13.87 -1.06 9.88
N GLN A 198 -13.56 -0.62 11.10
CA GLN A 198 -13.46 0.79 11.46
C GLN A 198 -12.38 1.50 10.64
N LEU A 199 -11.19 0.89 10.50
CA LEU A 199 -10.12 1.43 9.66
C LEU A 199 -10.55 1.50 8.19
N VAL A 200 -11.10 0.41 7.64
CA VAL A 200 -11.58 0.35 6.24
C VAL A 200 -12.63 1.44 5.98
N GLN A 201 -13.61 1.60 6.86
CA GLN A 201 -14.66 2.60 6.70
C GLN A 201 -14.12 4.02 6.80
N ALA A 202 -13.21 4.29 7.76
CA ALA A 202 -12.58 5.60 7.90
C ALA A 202 -11.82 6.01 6.63
N MET A 203 -11.02 5.09 6.10
CA MET A 203 -10.24 5.29 4.88
C MET A 203 -11.13 5.44 3.63
N ALA A 204 -12.16 4.59 3.49
CA ALA A 204 -13.05 4.58 2.33
C ALA A 204 -13.83 5.89 2.17
N ARG A 205 -14.24 6.54 3.27
CA ARG A 205 -14.94 7.84 3.24
C ARG A 205 -14.14 8.94 2.52
N HIS A 206 -12.83 8.79 2.44
CA HIS A 206 -11.93 9.78 1.85
C HIS A 206 -11.18 9.27 0.61
N GLY A 207 -11.72 8.23 -0.04
CA GLY A 207 -11.25 7.76 -1.34
C GLY A 207 -10.13 6.72 -1.29
N PHE A 208 -9.82 6.14 -0.13
CA PHE A 208 -8.86 5.06 -0.04
C PHE A 208 -9.54 3.69 -0.14
N GLN A 209 -8.98 2.81 -0.94
CA GLN A 209 -9.43 1.42 -1.11
C GLN A 209 -8.47 0.47 -0.42
N ASN A 210 -9.00 -0.42 0.43
CA ASN A 210 -8.23 -1.47 1.06
C ASN A 210 -7.85 -2.57 0.06
N TYR A 211 -6.65 -3.12 0.22
CA TYR A 211 -6.25 -4.37 -0.43
C TYR A 211 -6.68 -5.55 0.46
N ALA A 212 -7.59 -6.37 -0.04
CA ALA A 212 -8.25 -7.40 0.76
C ALA A 212 -7.30 -8.43 1.41
N MET A 213 -6.10 -8.61 0.85
CA MET A 213 -5.10 -9.56 1.38
C MET A 213 -4.28 -9.00 2.55
N GLU A 214 -4.37 -7.67 2.81
CA GLU A 214 -3.58 -6.98 3.84
C GLU A 214 -4.46 -5.93 4.53
N TRP A 215 -4.76 -6.12 5.82
CA TRP A 215 -5.67 -5.22 6.55
C TRP A 215 -5.14 -3.79 6.68
N TRP A 216 -3.82 -3.60 6.61
CA TRP A 216 -3.14 -2.31 6.77
C TRP A 216 -3.02 -1.52 5.46
N HIS A 217 -3.17 -2.16 4.27
CA HIS A 217 -2.79 -1.62 2.96
C HIS A 217 -3.94 -0.90 2.25
N PHE A 218 -3.71 0.37 1.91
CA PHE A 218 -4.72 1.23 1.28
C PHE A 218 -4.13 2.04 0.13
N THR A 219 -4.88 2.13 -0.97
CA THR A 219 -4.54 2.97 -2.12
C THR A 219 -5.61 4.03 -2.35
N PHE A 220 -5.21 5.29 -2.48
CA PHE A 220 -6.09 6.40 -2.85
C PHE A 220 -6.56 6.26 -4.30
N ARG A 221 -7.88 6.46 -4.53
CA ARG A 221 -8.49 6.32 -5.85
C ARG A 221 -9.37 7.52 -6.21
N PRO A 222 -9.28 8.02 -7.48
CA PRO A 222 -8.31 7.64 -8.52
C PRO A 222 -6.89 8.08 -8.13
N GLU A 223 -5.88 7.27 -8.46
CA GLU A 223 -4.47 7.65 -8.22
C GLU A 223 -4.11 8.88 -9.06
N PRO A 224 -3.42 9.90 -8.50
CA PRO A 224 -3.01 11.08 -9.28
C PRO A 224 -2.09 10.73 -10.45
N THR A 225 -1.19 9.76 -10.26
CA THR A 225 -0.20 9.33 -11.25
C THR A 225 -0.21 7.81 -11.44
N PRO A 226 -1.30 7.20 -11.98
CA PRO A 226 -1.51 5.75 -11.93
C PRO A 226 -0.50 4.95 -12.77
N ARG A 227 0.28 5.61 -13.63
CA ARG A 227 1.25 4.97 -14.53
C ARG A 227 2.69 5.42 -14.32
N THR A 228 2.96 6.17 -13.23
CA THR A 228 4.29 6.70 -12.94
C THR A 228 4.74 6.20 -11.57
N ALA A 229 5.78 5.39 -11.54
CA ALA A 229 6.52 5.02 -10.33
C ALA A 229 7.70 5.98 -10.14
N TYR A 230 8.09 6.18 -8.90
CA TYR A 230 9.20 7.06 -8.54
C TYR A 230 10.32 6.28 -7.86
N ASP A 231 11.56 6.75 -8.03
CA ASP A 231 12.74 6.19 -7.38
C ASP A 231 13.55 7.26 -6.61
N VAL A 232 12.83 8.23 -6.05
CA VAL A 232 13.39 9.32 -5.24
C VAL A 232 13.70 8.82 -3.84
N PRO A 233 14.91 9.00 -3.27
CA PRO A 233 15.21 8.62 -1.90
C PRO A 233 14.39 9.44 -0.90
N ILE A 234 13.99 8.80 0.21
CA ILE A 234 13.28 9.45 1.34
C ILE A 234 14.33 10.04 2.28
N ARG A 235 14.39 11.39 2.37
CA ARG A 235 15.38 12.15 3.15
C ARG A 235 14.75 13.07 4.18
#